data_ce3488c5103d9e55116ca04f0455302d
#
_entry.id   ce3488c5103d9e55116ca04f0455302d
#
_cell.length_a   1.000
_cell.length_b   1.000
_cell.length_c   1.000
_cell.angle_alpha   90.00
_cell.angle_beta   90.00
_cell.angle_gamma   90.00
#
_symmetry.space_group_name_H-M   'P 1'
#
loop_
_entity.id
_entity.type
_entity.pdbx_description
1 polymer ?
#
loop_
_entity_poly.entity_id
_entity_poly.type
_entity_poly.pdbx_seq_one_letter_code
_entity_poly.pdbx_strand_id
1 'polypeptide(L)'
;MSIPMKNRIVVLTFLMPHTRFAISLNKHPNPHKTVLSCPHSPTRALRTIASRTRTMMTFAHAKAMPTVHAPRRATPTPPATTRARAAIGQKVVTLSARRARVVSRASTAGVDLERDGKKRVVITGMGAVTALGDDIDAMYERLLNGESAVSEISNSDCSEIGTRFAGEIKAFDGGDYITKKQARRVDPYIAYMIVAAKRALESGKVNWNDESAPHYVNKKLSGCLIGSAMGGMHTFALANEALIKSGHKKMNPFCIPFAISNMGSALTAMDIGFMGPNYSIASACATGNFCILNSMMHIRNGEADLMLAGASDAAVIPIGMAGFAAAKALSQRNDNPQAASRPWDANRDGFVMGEGAGVLVLESLESALARDAPILAEVMGGFMTCDAHHMTEPHPEGKGVNFAIDKALEVTGVKAEDINYINAHATSTPAGDMAELRVLQRKFKNSEGVKINSTKSLIGHLLGAASAVEAVVCIKAITSGELHPNINLETPDEGVDTSMLVGNKREKHTVKYALSNSFGFGGHNSAVIFAPYKPKA
;
A
#
# COMPACT_ATOMS: atom_id res chain seq x y z
N MET A 1 18.49 68.23 0.38
CA MET A 1 19.00 67.49 -0.81
C MET A 1 18.35 66.13 -0.88
N SER A 2 17.34 65.98 -1.70
CA SER A 2 16.53 64.78 -1.86
C SER A 2 17.04 64.05 -3.07
N ILE A 3 17.41 62.79 -2.89
CA ILE A 3 17.83 61.89 -3.96
C ILE A 3 16.59 61.10 -4.43
N PRO A 4 16.27 61.03 -5.72
CA PRO A 4 15.08 60.33 -6.20
C PRO A 4 15.31 58.82 -6.26
N MET A 5 14.36 58.03 -5.68
CA MET A 5 14.31 56.57 -5.83
C MET A 5 13.88 56.21 -7.25
N LYS A 6 14.74 55.52 -7.97
CA LYS A 6 14.44 54.87 -9.26
C LYS A 6 13.51 53.67 -9.07
N ASN A 7 12.47 53.63 -9.88
CA ASN A 7 11.55 52.47 -10.01
C ASN A 7 12.32 51.20 -10.36
N ARG A 8 12.24 50.14 -9.52
CA ARG A 8 12.68 48.80 -9.87
C ARG A 8 11.45 47.97 -10.28
N ILE A 9 11.48 47.49 -11.51
CA ILE A 9 10.54 46.51 -12.03
C ILE A 9 11.08 45.14 -11.62
N VAL A 10 10.28 44.36 -10.88
CA VAL A 10 10.59 42.97 -10.57
C VAL A 10 9.79 42.09 -11.55
N VAL A 11 10.51 41.41 -12.44
CA VAL A 11 9.93 40.44 -13.37
C VAL A 11 10.14 39.06 -12.77
N LEU A 12 9.04 38.40 -12.42
CA LEU A 12 9.03 36.98 -12.03
C LEU A 12 8.67 36.14 -13.24
N THR A 13 9.63 35.35 -13.71
CA THR A 13 9.44 34.43 -14.86
C THR A 13 9.19 33.03 -14.33
N PHE A 14 8.00 32.49 -14.57
CA PHE A 14 7.69 31.07 -14.37
C PHE A 14 7.87 30.34 -15.70
N LEU A 15 8.70 29.33 -15.72
CA LEU A 15 8.92 28.46 -16.87
C LEU A 15 7.89 27.30 -16.84
N MET A 16 6.93 27.34 -17.74
CA MET A 16 6.15 26.17 -18.14
C MET A 16 6.54 25.76 -19.56
N PRO A 17 6.50 24.47 -19.94
CA PRO A 17 7.18 23.99 -21.15
C PRO A 17 6.65 24.50 -22.50
N HIS A 18 5.54 25.20 -22.60
CA HIS A 18 5.03 25.66 -23.91
C HIS A 18 4.31 27.02 -23.94
N THR A 19 4.39 27.82 -22.87
CA THR A 19 3.82 29.20 -22.93
C THR A 19 4.55 30.15 -22.01
N ARG A 20 4.98 31.31 -22.53
CA ARG A 20 5.55 32.40 -21.75
C ARG A 20 4.45 33.43 -21.47
N PHE A 21 4.13 33.62 -20.20
CA PHE A 21 3.30 34.77 -19.78
C PHE A 21 4.17 35.76 -19.00
N ALA A 22 4.14 37.02 -19.41
CA ALA A 22 4.72 38.11 -18.67
C ALA A 22 3.62 38.87 -17.96
N ILE A 23 3.70 38.97 -16.63
CA ILE A 23 2.77 39.79 -15.82
C ILE A 23 3.49 41.11 -15.44
N SER A 24 2.96 42.25 -15.89
CA SER A 24 3.45 43.57 -15.50
C SER A 24 2.60 44.10 -14.34
N LEU A 25 3.25 44.47 -13.24
CA LEU A 25 2.62 45.08 -12.08
C LEU A 25 2.85 46.58 -12.10
N ASN A 26 1.81 47.36 -12.40
CA ASN A 26 1.84 48.83 -12.26
C ASN A 26 1.31 49.23 -10.88
N LYS A 27 2.09 50.01 -10.14
CA LYS A 27 1.65 50.61 -8.87
C LYS A 27 0.81 51.86 -9.12
N HIS A 28 -0.40 51.87 -8.59
CA HIS A 28 -1.29 53.03 -8.53
C HIS A 28 -0.92 53.90 -7.30
N PRO A 29 -1.06 55.23 -7.35
CA PRO A 29 -0.70 56.12 -6.24
C PRO A 29 -1.54 55.97 -4.97
N ASN A 30 -2.52 55.08 -4.98
CA ASN A 30 -3.34 54.81 -3.79
C ASN A 30 -3.03 53.37 -3.27
N PRO A 31 -2.52 53.20 -2.04
CA PRO A 31 -1.97 51.95 -1.55
C PRO A 31 -3.00 50.82 -1.30
N HIS A 32 -4.28 51.03 -1.59
CA HIS A 32 -5.34 50.09 -1.32
C HIS A 32 -6.00 49.44 -2.54
N LYS A 33 -5.48 49.67 -3.77
CA LYS A 33 -6.01 49.04 -4.97
C LYS A 33 -4.89 48.53 -5.89
N THR A 34 -4.76 47.22 -6.01
CA THR A 34 -3.94 46.55 -7.03
C THR A 34 -4.86 46.05 -8.14
N VAL A 35 -4.70 46.54 -9.36
CA VAL A 35 -5.49 46.14 -10.53
C VAL A 35 -4.61 45.24 -11.41
N LEU A 36 -5.07 44.06 -11.69
CA LEU A 36 -4.47 43.12 -12.66
C LEU A 36 -5.12 43.39 -14.03
N SER A 37 -4.35 43.86 -15.01
CA SER A 37 -4.81 43.97 -16.39
C SER A 37 -4.19 42.90 -17.28
N CYS A 38 -5.04 42.18 -18.00
CA CYS A 38 -4.68 41.18 -19.00
C CYS A 38 -5.16 41.65 -20.39
N PRO A 39 -4.36 41.62 -21.45
CA PRO A 39 -4.72 42.22 -22.75
C PRO A 39 -5.61 41.35 -23.67
N HIS A 40 -6.22 40.27 -23.25
CA HIS A 40 -7.25 39.59 -24.04
C HIS A 40 -8.23 38.84 -23.14
N SER A 41 -9.52 39.22 -23.25
CA SER A 41 -10.66 38.53 -22.63
C SER A 41 -10.89 37.16 -23.30
N PRO A 42 -11.24 36.11 -22.53
CA PRO A 42 -12.66 35.83 -22.37
C PRO A 42 -13.11 35.34 -20.98
N THR A 43 -14.29 35.86 -20.60
CA THR A 43 -15.39 35.23 -19.85
C THR A 43 -15.17 34.43 -18.56
N ARG A 44 -15.70 35.01 -17.45
CA ARG A 44 -16.47 34.32 -16.40
C ARG A 44 -15.84 33.13 -15.65
N ALA A 45 -14.70 33.28 -14.96
CA ALA A 45 -14.30 32.29 -13.95
C ALA A 45 -13.33 32.79 -12.85
N LEU A 46 -13.22 34.09 -12.59
CA LEU A 46 -12.24 34.63 -11.63
C LEU A 46 -12.84 35.63 -10.64
N ARG A 47 -14.04 35.38 -10.11
CA ARG A 47 -14.64 36.24 -9.06
C ARG A 47 -14.61 35.65 -7.64
N THR A 48 -13.95 34.53 -7.35
CA THR A 48 -14.07 33.88 -6.02
C THR A 48 -12.75 33.71 -5.26
N ILE A 49 -11.63 34.25 -5.73
CA ILE A 49 -10.32 34.04 -5.03
C ILE A 49 -9.81 35.28 -4.27
N ALA A 50 -10.51 36.40 -4.32
CA ALA A 50 -9.98 37.65 -3.78
C ALA A 50 -10.36 37.99 -2.33
N SER A 51 -11.00 37.12 -1.54
CA SER A 51 -11.51 37.52 -0.21
C SER A 51 -10.97 36.78 1.02
N ARG A 52 -9.96 35.89 0.92
CA ARG A 52 -9.47 35.13 2.09
C ARG A 52 -7.95 34.97 2.20
N THR A 53 -7.19 36.02 1.92
CA THR A 53 -5.75 36.03 2.27
C THR A 53 -5.36 37.32 2.97
N ARG A 54 -5.83 37.48 4.18
CA ARG A 54 -5.28 38.46 5.16
C ARG A 54 -5.11 37.68 6.46
N THR A 55 -3.90 37.26 6.72
CA THR A 55 -3.23 37.19 8.04
C THR A 55 -2.07 36.22 7.94
N MET A 56 -0.90 36.71 8.38
CA MET A 56 0.40 36.06 8.56
C MET A 56 1.43 36.23 7.45
N MET A 57 2.19 37.31 7.59
CA MET A 57 3.64 37.34 7.36
C MET A 57 4.23 38.56 8.05
N THR A 58 4.62 38.45 9.30
CA THR A 58 5.59 39.30 10.00
C THR A 58 6.92 38.55 10.01
N PHE A 59 7.86 38.98 9.17
CA PHE A 59 9.24 38.50 9.23
C PHE A 59 10.02 39.31 10.24
N ALA A 60 10.55 38.66 11.27
CA ALA A 60 11.52 39.23 12.19
C ALA A 60 12.91 39.26 11.55
N HIS A 61 13.63 40.33 11.76
CA HIS A 61 15.00 40.59 11.32
C HIS A 61 15.97 39.52 11.89
N ALA A 62 16.68 38.84 11.02
CA ALA A 62 17.83 38.00 11.40
C ALA A 62 19.09 38.86 11.49
N LYS A 63 19.71 38.95 12.67
CA LYS A 63 21.03 39.50 12.90
C LYS A 63 22.09 38.57 12.31
N ALA A 64 23.03 39.15 11.56
CA ALA A 64 24.19 38.46 11.02
C ALA A 64 25.12 37.96 12.15
N MET A 65 25.54 36.71 12.05
CA MET A 65 26.62 36.13 12.89
C MET A 65 27.98 36.30 12.19
N PRO A 66 29.07 36.46 12.95
CA PRO A 66 30.41 36.70 12.39
C PRO A 66 31.04 35.38 11.88
N THR A 67 31.76 35.53 10.78
CA THR A 67 32.55 34.45 10.15
C THR A 67 33.77 34.11 11.02
N VAL A 68 33.88 32.80 11.39
CA VAL A 68 35.06 32.24 12.02
C VAL A 68 35.99 31.69 10.94
N HIS A 69 37.22 32.23 10.88
CA HIS A 69 38.29 31.75 10.03
C HIS A 69 38.83 30.40 10.55
N ALA A 70 38.83 29.37 9.69
CA ALA A 70 39.52 28.12 9.95
C ALA A 70 41.00 28.18 9.48
N PRO A 71 41.97 27.60 10.22
CA PRO A 71 43.38 27.65 9.83
C PRO A 71 43.67 26.64 8.71
N ARG A 72 44.52 27.10 7.76
CA ARG A 72 45.08 26.27 6.68
C ARG A 72 45.92 25.12 7.23
N ARG A 73 45.57 23.88 6.87
CA ARG A 73 46.45 22.72 7.04
C ARG A 73 47.37 22.56 5.84
N ALA A 74 48.65 22.40 6.13
CA ALA A 74 49.71 22.13 5.17
C ALA A 74 49.57 20.73 4.54
N THR A 75 49.90 20.63 3.26
CA THR A 75 50.01 19.38 2.49
C THR A 75 51.30 18.66 2.80
N PRO A 76 51.30 17.33 3.05
CA PRO A 76 52.53 16.55 3.04
C PRO A 76 52.83 15.99 1.65
N THR A 77 54.07 16.15 1.22
CA THR A 77 54.72 15.57 0.04
C THR A 77 54.87 14.05 0.20
N PRO A 78 54.74 13.23 -0.88
CA PRO A 78 54.98 11.79 -0.80
C PRO A 78 56.45 11.42 -0.92
N PRO A 79 56.94 10.40 -0.18
CA PRO A 79 58.30 9.85 -0.40
C PRO A 79 58.28 8.78 -1.52
N ALA A 80 59.40 8.73 -2.21
CA ALA A 80 59.67 7.91 -3.37
C ALA A 80 59.82 6.42 -3.07
N THR A 81 59.31 5.67 -3.97
CA THR A 81 59.60 4.30 -4.47
C THR A 81 60.67 3.45 -3.76
N THR A 82 60.28 2.23 -3.39
CA THR A 82 61.12 1.04 -3.65
C THR A 82 60.23 -0.15 -4.05
N ARG A 83 60.52 -0.69 -5.22
CA ARG A 83 59.96 -1.95 -5.74
C ARG A 83 60.50 -3.12 -4.91
N ALA A 84 59.59 -3.92 -4.35
CA ALA A 84 59.87 -5.33 -4.05
C ALA A 84 58.69 -6.15 -4.58
N ARG A 85 58.96 -6.91 -5.62
CA ARG A 85 58.11 -8.02 -6.09
C ARG A 85 58.15 -9.12 -5.05
N ALA A 86 57.05 -9.46 -4.46
CA ALA A 86 56.84 -10.78 -3.87
C ALA A 86 55.55 -11.34 -4.42
N ALA A 87 55.68 -12.37 -5.23
CA ALA A 87 54.59 -13.21 -5.68
C ALA A 87 54.04 -13.98 -4.48
N ILE A 88 52.86 -13.66 -4.02
CA ILE A 88 52.11 -14.51 -3.09
C ILE A 88 50.88 -15.01 -3.87
N GLY A 89 50.86 -16.34 -4.00
CA GLY A 89 49.86 -17.07 -4.79
C GLY A 89 48.45 -16.80 -4.34
N GLN A 90 47.60 -16.58 -5.32
CA GLN A 90 46.16 -16.74 -5.22
C GLN A 90 45.82 -18.19 -4.81
N LYS A 91 45.58 -18.44 -3.54
CA LYS A 91 44.70 -19.51 -3.11
C LYS A 91 43.38 -18.86 -2.76
N VAL A 92 42.56 -18.73 -3.79
CA VAL A 92 41.16 -18.37 -3.66
C VAL A 92 40.48 -19.45 -2.81
N VAL A 93 39.89 -19.00 -1.73
CA VAL A 93 39.04 -19.79 -0.85
C VAL A 93 37.74 -20.11 -1.64
N THR A 94 37.74 -21.22 -2.37
CA THR A 94 36.57 -21.82 -3.04
C THR A 94 36.02 -22.98 -2.19
N LEU A 95 35.84 -22.79 -0.90
CA LEU A 95 35.39 -23.88 0.00
C LEU A 95 34.10 -23.62 0.76
N SER A 96 33.45 -22.44 0.62
CA SER A 96 32.15 -22.21 1.26
C SER A 96 30.95 -22.34 0.31
N ALA A 97 31.15 -22.22 -1.00
CA ALA A 97 30.05 -22.32 -1.98
C ALA A 97 29.64 -23.77 -2.33
N ARG A 98 30.44 -24.77 -1.97
CA ARG A 98 30.11 -26.18 -2.28
C ARG A 98 29.30 -26.90 -1.21
N ARG A 99 29.21 -26.40 0.02
CA ARG A 99 28.37 -27.04 1.07
C ARG A 99 26.91 -26.62 1.06
N ALA A 100 26.57 -25.45 0.52
CA ALA A 100 25.19 -25.03 0.39
C ALA A 100 24.45 -25.63 -0.84
N ARG A 101 25.18 -26.26 -1.78
CA ARG A 101 24.61 -26.82 -3.02
C ARG A 101 24.26 -28.31 -2.97
N VAL A 102 24.47 -29.01 -1.85
CA VAL A 102 24.31 -30.47 -1.79
C VAL A 102 22.96 -30.91 -1.16
N VAL A 103 22.17 -30.02 -0.63
CA VAL A 103 20.96 -30.40 0.14
C VAL A 103 19.70 -30.26 -0.70
N SER A 104 19.64 -30.40 -1.96
CA SER A 104 18.31 -30.40 -2.58
C SER A 104 18.16 -30.78 -4.07
N ARG A 105 19.07 -31.54 -4.62
CA ARG A 105 18.83 -32.06 -5.98
C ARG A 105 17.76 -33.15 -6.07
N ALA A 106 17.38 -33.78 -4.96
CA ALA A 106 16.42 -34.87 -4.95
C ALA A 106 14.94 -34.39 -4.90
N SER A 107 14.67 -33.22 -4.28
CA SER A 107 13.29 -32.70 -4.12
C SER A 107 12.78 -31.87 -5.31
N THR A 108 13.66 -31.42 -6.19
CA THR A 108 13.30 -30.59 -7.36
C THR A 108 13.31 -31.36 -8.68
N ALA A 109 13.64 -32.64 -8.68
CA ALA A 109 13.67 -33.47 -9.89
C ALA A 109 12.29 -33.52 -10.55
N GLY A 110 12.18 -32.97 -11.76
CA GLY A 110 10.93 -32.95 -12.55
C GLY A 110 9.98 -31.79 -12.27
N VAL A 111 10.42 -30.79 -11.51
CA VAL A 111 9.69 -29.54 -11.28
C VAL A 111 10.33 -28.39 -12.05
N ASP A 112 9.52 -27.64 -12.82
CA ASP A 112 9.99 -26.41 -13.46
C ASP A 112 10.13 -25.32 -12.41
N LEU A 113 11.36 -24.90 -12.15
CA LEU A 113 11.69 -23.83 -11.19
C LEU A 113 11.57 -22.43 -11.79
N GLU A 114 11.49 -22.34 -13.11
CA GLU A 114 11.36 -21.10 -13.86
C GLU A 114 10.14 -21.14 -14.78
N ARG A 115 9.64 -19.96 -15.08
CA ARG A 115 8.65 -19.72 -16.13
C ARG A 115 9.13 -18.53 -16.96
N ASP A 116 9.20 -18.71 -18.28
CA ASP A 116 9.70 -17.67 -19.21
C ASP A 116 11.09 -17.12 -18.84
N GLY A 117 11.98 -18.00 -18.38
CA GLY A 117 13.33 -17.65 -17.96
C GLY A 117 13.42 -16.84 -16.66
N LYS A 118 12.35 -16.84 -15.85
CA LYS A 118 12.28 -16.15 -14.55
C LYS A 118 11.93 -17.14 -13.44
N LYS A 119 12.52 -16.95 -12.26
CA LYS A 119 12.17 -17.75 -11.08
C LYS A 119 10.66 -17.71 -10.83
N ARG A 120 10.06 -18.88 -10.56
CA ARG A 120 8.69 -18.96 -10.08
C ARG A 120 8.63 -18.51 -8.63
N VAL A 121 7.62 -17.72 -8.31
CA VAL A 121 7.41 -17.15 -6.98
C VAL A 121 6.12 -17.71 -6.40
N VAL A 122 6.24 -18.35 -5.25
CA VAL A 122 5.13 -18.99 -4.56
C VAL A 122 4.81 -18.29 -3.23
N ILE A 123 3.60 -18.48 -2.75
CA ILE A 123 3.15 -18.01 -1.45
C ILE A 123 3.19 -19.23 -0.52
N THR A 124 4.01 -19.11 0.53
CA THR A 124 4.20 -20.20 1.48
C THR A 124 3.54 -19.93 2.83
N GLY A 125 3.20 -18.69 3.13
CA GLY A 125 2.52 -18.31 4.35
C GLY A 125 1.76 -17.00 4.19
N MET A 126 0.81 -16.76 5.10
CA MET A 126 0.02 -15.54 5.13
C MET A 126 -0.43 -15.22 6.55
N GLY A 127 -0.59 -13.93 6.84
CA GLY A 127 -1.08 -13.40 8.10
C GLY A 127 -1.93 -12.17 7.87
N ALA A 128 -2.92 -11.96 8.70
CA ALA A 128 -3.77 -10.79 8.66
C ALA A 128 -4.14 -10.33 10.08
N VAL A 129 -4.45 -9.05 10.20
CA VAL A 129 -5.10 -8.43 11.37
C VAL A 129 -6.23 -7.58 10.82
N THR A 130 -7.46 -7.87 11.20
CA THR A 130 -8.66 -7.16 10.72
C THR A 130 -9.68 -7.01 11.84
N ALA A 131 -10.72 -6.25 11.61
CA ALA A 131 -11.85 -6.16 12.56
C ALA A 131 -12.60 -7.50 12.72
N LEU A 132 -12.39 -8.49 11.84
CA LEU A 132 -12.90 -9.86 11.98
C LEU A 132 -11.90 -10.80 12.68
N GLY A 133 -10.77 -10.28 13.18
CA GLY A 133 -9.76 -11.05 13.92
C GLY A 133 -8.45 -11.17 13.15
N ASP A 134 -7.56 -11.96 13.72
CA ASP A 134 -6.17 -12.13 13.28
C ASP A 134 -5.78 -13.61 13.04
N ASP A 135 -6.68 -14.55 13.28
CA ASP A 135 -6.59 -15.91 12.78
C ASP A 135 -7.23 -15.98 11.38
N ILE A 136 -6.46 -16.41 10.39
CA ILE A 136 -6.89 -16.35 8.98
C ILE A 136 -8.05 -17.30 8.69
N ASP A 137 -8.04 -18.49 9.27
CA ASP A 137 -9.08 -19.49 9.00
C ASP A 137 -10.39 -19.04 9.64
N ALA A 138 -10.35 -18.58 10.88
CA ALA A 138 -11.52 -18.00 11.56
C ALA A 138 -12.03 -16.73 10.86
N MET A 139 -11.12 -15.82 10.47
CA MET A 139 -11.48 -14.62 9.71
C MET A 139 -12.17 -14.97 8.41
N TYR A 140 -11.62 -15.92 7.64
CA TYR A 140 -12.19 -16.30 6.36
C TYR A 140 -13.56 -16.98 6.52
N GLU A 141 -13.74 -17.83 7.55
CA GLU A 141 -15.05 -18.43 7.85
C GLU A 141 -16.10 -17.37 8.20
N ARG A 142 -15.73 -16.30 8.95
CA ARG A 142 -16.61 -15.16 9.20
C ARG A 142 -16.97 -14.41 7.91
N LEU A 143 -16.01 -14.23 7.00
CA LEU A 143 -16.28 -13.67 5.66
C LEU A 143 -17.24 -14.57 4.87
N LEU A 144 -17.02 -15.88 4.85
CA LEU A 144 -17.90 -16.85 4.17
C LEU A 144 -19.33 -16.84 4.73
N ASN A 145 -19.49 -16.57 6.02
CA ASN A 145 -20.80 -16.45 6.66
C ASN A 145 -21.47 -15.07 6.43
N GLY A 146 -20.81 -14.16 5.70
CA GLY A 146 -21.35 -12.84 5.41
C GLY A 146 -21.37 -11.89 6.62
N GLU A 147 -20.49 -12.10 7.59
CA GLU A 147 -20.44 -11.27 8.80
C GLU A 147 -19.82 -9.91 8.48
N SER A 148 -20.57 -8.83 8.79
CA SER A 148 -20.08 -7.46 8.65
C SER A 148 -19.26 -7.05 9.89
N ALA A 149 -18.05 -6.56 9.65
CA ALA A 149 -17.20 -5.95 10.69
C ALA A 149 -17.52 -4.47 10.94
N VAL A 150 -18.43 -3.89 10.15
CA VAL A 150 -18.75 -2.47 10.24
C VAL A 150 -19.68 -2.18 11.42
N SER A 151 -19.28 -1.26 12.28
CA SER A 151 -20.05 -0.85 13.45
C SER A 151 -19.68 0.58 13.85
N GLU A 152 -20.40 1.15 14.80
CA GLU A 152 -20.05 2.45 15.39
C GLU A 152 -18.62 2.45 15.94
N ILE A 153 -17.89 3.57 15.72
CA ILE A 153 -16.54 3.77 16.24
C ILE A 153 -16.61 3.92 17.75
N SER A 154 -15.73 3.20 18.46
CA SER A 154 -15.71 3.17 19.92
C SER A 154 -14.36 3.56 20.55
N ASN A 155 -13.26 3.44 19.81
CA ASN A 155 -11.91 3.73 20.33
C ASN A 155 -11.55 5.23 20.26
N SER A 156 -12.35 6.03 19.55
CA SER A 156 -12.09 7.45 19.35
C SER A 156 -13.41 8.23 19.30
N ASP A 157 -13.41 9.48 19.79
CA ASP A 157 -14.56 10.36 19.67
C ASP A 157 -14.67 10.94 18.27
N CYS A 158 -15.62 10.42 17.50
CA CYS A 158 -15.98 10.88 16.15
C CYS A 158 -17.42 11.46 16.11
N SER A 159 -18.00 11.83 17.25
CA SER A 159 -19.40 12.28 17.37
C SER A 159 -19.74 13.49 16.49
N GLU A 160 -18.80 14.42 16.33
CA GLU A 160 -18.94 15.63 15.52
C GLU A 160 -18.65 15.41 14.03
N ILE A 161 -18.30 14.18 13.62
CA ILE A 161 -17.97 13.86 12.22
C ILE A 161 -19.22 13.28 11.56
N GLY A 162 -19.44 13.62 10.27
CA GLY A 162 -20.61 13.15 9.53
C GLY A 162 -20.72 11.64 9.40
N THR A 163 -19.60 10.91 9.49
CA THR A 163 -19.51 9.44 9.51
C THR A 163 -18.96 8.99 10.86
N ARG A 164 -19.72 8.14 11.58
CA ARG A 164 -19.38 7.69 12.93
C ARG A 164 -19.19 6.17 13.04
N PHE A 165 -19.01 5.50 11.93
CA PHE A 165 -18.85 4.04 11.85
C PHE A 165 -17.67 3.66 10.96
N ALA A 166 -17.12 2.48 11.21
CA ALA A 166 -15.98 1.93 10.47
C ALA A 166 -15.87 0.41 10.67
N GLY A 167 -15.01 -0.24 9.90
CA GLY A 167 -14.46 -1.56 10.22
C GLY A 167 -13.31 -1.41 11.23
N GLU A 168 -13.64 -1.05 12.46
CA GLU A 168 -12.70 -0.73 13.55
C GLU A 168 -12.20 -2.00 14.25
N ILE A 169 -10.92 -2.08 14.54
CA ILE A 169 -10.34 -3.10 15.43
C ILE A 169 -10.56 -2.65 16.87
N LYS A 170 -11.68 -3.07 17.47
CA LYS A 170 -12.12 -2.60 18.80
C LYS A 170 -11.21 -3.03 19.95
N ALA A 171 -10.65 -4.23 19.86
CA ALA A 171 -9.75 -4.78 20.85
C ALA A 171 -8.58 -5.48 20.12
N PHE A 172 -7.40 -4.92 20.25
CA PHE A 172 -6.18 -5.51 19.71
C PHE A 172 -5.37 -6.16 20.82
N ASP A 173 -5.21 -7.47 20.75
CA ASP A 173 -4.23 -8.20 21.56
C ASP A 173 -3.22 -8.85 20.62
N GLY A 174 -1.99 -8.38 20.66
CA GLY A 174 -0.91 -8.94 19.82
C GLY A 174 -0.39 -10.31 20.26
N GLY A 175 -0.98 -10.90 21.30
CA GLY A 175 -0.60 -12.23 21.82
C GLY A 175 0.89 -12.30 22.14
N ASP A 176 1.53 -13.40 21.70
CA ASP A 176 2.97 -13.62 21.87
C ASP A 176 3.82 -12.94 20.78
N TYR A 177 3.21 -12.33 19.76
CA TYR A 177 3.91 -11.72 18.64
C TYR A 177 4.47 -10.34 18.96
N ILE A 178 3.83 -9.58 19.83
CA ILE A 178 4.27 -8.27 20.30
C ILE A 178 3.87 -8.06 21.76
N THR A 179 4.82 -7.64 22.62
CA THR A 179 4.48 -7.39 24.01
C THR A 179 3.49 -6.22 24.15
N LYS A 180 2.61 -6.27 25.16
CA LYS A 180 1.67 -5.16 25.45
C LYS A 180 2.38 -3.82 25.63
N LYS A 181 3.61 -3.83 26.16
CA LYS A 181 4.43 -2.62 26.32
C LYS A 181 4.91 -2.07 24.97
N GLN A 182 5.32 -2.94 24.04
CA GLN A 182 5.71 -2.52 22.69
C GLN A 182 4.50 -2.02 21.90
N ALA A 183 3.38 -2.76 21.90
CA ALA A 183 2.16 -2.38 21.18
C ALA A 183 1.63 -1.00 21.59
N ARG A 184 1.74 -0.63 22.88
CA ARG A 184 1.35 0.71 23.39
C ARG A 184 2.33 1.83 23.04
N ARG A 185 3.54 1.52 22.59
CA ARG A 185 4.59 2.51 22.31
C ARG A 185 4.69 2.88 20.85
N VAL A 186 4.41 1.93 19.96
CA VAL A 186 4.42 2.14 18.51
C VAL A 186 3.05 2.62 18.03
N ASP A 187 3.00 3.15 16.82
CA ASP A 187 1.72 3.44 16.17
C ASP A 187 0.95 2.14 15.90
N PRO A 188 -0.39 2.11 15.99
CA PRO A 188 -1.18 0.89 15.79
C PRO A 188 -0.88 0.17 14.47
N TYR A 189 -0.66 0.89 13.35
CA TYR A 189 -0.34 0.25 12.07
C TYR A 189 0.94 -0.59 12.14
N ILE A 190 1.93 -0.17 12.95
CA ILE A 190 3.18 -0.92 13.17
C ILE A 190 2.90 -2.19 13.97
N ALA A 191 2.08 -2.10 15.00
CA ALA A 191 1.71 -3.25 15.82
C ALA A 191 0.94 -4.30 15.00
N TYR A 192 -0.04 -3.89 14.19
CA TYR A 192 -0.77 -4.76 13.27
C TYR A 192 0.17 -5.42 12.26
N MET A 193 1.11 -4.65 11.71
CA MET A 193 2.10 -5.15 10.74
C MET A 193 2.99 -6.25 11.32
N ILE A 194 3.53 -6.05 12.54
CA ILE A 194 4.40 -7.01 13.21
C ILE A 194 3.64 -8.32 13.47
N VAL A 195 2.41 -8.24 13.96
CA VAL A 195 1.59 -9.42 14.24
C VAL A 195 1.27 -10.16 12.94
N ALA A 196 0.77 -9.47 11.91
CA ALA A 196 0.47 -10.09 10.63
C ALA A 196 1.71 -10.73 9.99
N ALA A 197 2.88 -10.09 10.06
CA ALA A 197 4.13 -10.62 9.53
C ALA A 197 4.57 -11.90 10.24
N LYS A 198 4.54 -11.92 11.59
CA LYS A 198 4.93 -13.12 12.36
C LYS A 198 3.95 -14.27 12.16
N ARG A 199 2.65 -13.99 12.12
CA ARG A 199 1.63 -15.01 11.76
C ARG A 199 1.86 -15.56 10.35
N ALA A 200 2.26 -14.70 9.40
CA ALA A 200 2.60 -15.15 8.06
C ALA A 200 3.80 -16.11 8.06
N LEU A 201 4.85 -15.78 8.81
CA LEU A 201 6.03 -16.64 8.96
C LEU A 201 5.67 -17.98 9.63
N GLU A 202 4.87 -17.94 10.67
CA GLU A 202 4.42 -19.13 11.39
C GLU A 202 3.57 -20.03 10.49
N SER A 203 2.57 -19.49 9.79
CA SER A 203 1.74 -20.26 8.84
C SER A 203 2.56 -20.85 7.72
N GLY A 204 3.64 -20.18 7.30
CA GLY A 204 4.61 -20.64 6.33
C GLY A 204 5.63 -21.64 6.88
N LYS A 205 5.56 -22.00 8.16
CA LYS A 205 6.55 -22.81 8.86
C LYS A 205 7.98 -22.27 8.69
N VAL A 206 8.14 -20.97 8.64
CA VAL A 206 9.44 -20.31 8.54
C VAL A 206 10.07 -20.26 9.92
N ASN A 207 11.25 -20.83 10.06
CA ASN A 207 12.08 -20.65 11.25
C ASN A 207 13.08 -19.53 11.01
N TRP A 208 12.99 -18.46 11.81
CA TRP A 208 13.89 -17.31 11.74
C TRP A 208 14.76 -17.14 12.98
N ASN A 209 14.61 -18.03 13.99
CA ASN A 209 15.27 -17.87 15.28
C ASN A 209 16.48 -18.79 15.47
N ASP A 210 16.45 -19.98 14.90
CA ASP A 210 17.47 -21.01 15.12
C ASP A 210 18.03 -21.53 13.77
N GLU A 211 19.31 -21.22 13.52
CA GLU A 211 20.00 -21.64 12.28
C GLU A 211 20.18 -23.16 12.15
N SER A 212 20.14 -23.87 13.28
CA SER A 212 20.31 -25.32 13.31
C SER A 212 19.01 -26.08 13.12
N ALA A 213 17.87 -25.43 13.27
CA ALA A 213 16.58 -26.05 13.20
C ALA A 213 16.05 -26.17 11.76
N PRO A 214 15.16 -27.16 11.50
CA PRO A 214 14.49 -27.29 10.20
C PRO A 214 13.79 -26.00 9.77
N HIS A 215 13.64 -25.82 8.44
CA HIS A 215 12.93 -24.70 7.83
C HIS A 215 13.56 -23.32 8.09
N TYR A 216 14.83 -23.26 8.54
CA TYR A 216 15.55 -22.01 8.68
C TYR A 216 15.76 -21.32 7.33
N VAL A 217 15.62 -20.00 7.33
CA VAL A 217 15.79 -19.16 6.13
C VAL A 217 17.05 -18.29 6.24
N ASN A 218 17.71 -18.08 5.11
CA ASN A 218 18.88 -17.19 5.05
C ASN A 218 18.44 -15.73 5.24
N LYS A 219 18.65 -15.18 6.43
CA LYS A 219 18.28 -13.80 6.77
C LYS A 219 18.86 -12.74 5.84
N LYS A 220 20.03 -12.99 5.22
CA LYS A 220 20.66 -12.07 4.26
C LYS A 220 19.95 -12.05 2.91
N LEU A 221 19.24 -13.11 2.57
CA LEU A 221 18.40 -13.24 1.37
C LEU A 221 16.92 -13.21 1.70
N SER A 222 16.56 -12.77 2.91
CA SER A 222 15.17 -12.60 3.35
C SER A 222 14.90 -11.12 3.59
N GLY A 223 13.89 -10.57 2.93
CA GLY A 223 13.56 -9.15 2.95
C GLY A 223 12.17 -8.86 3.50
N CYS A 224 11.90 -7.57 3.70
CA CYS A 224 10.63 -7.09 4.21
C CYS A 224 10.19 -5.84 3.41
N LEU A 225 9.09 -5.96 2.68
CA LEU A 225 8.48 -4.89 1.91
C LEU A 225 7.00 -4.82 2.24
N ILE A 226 6.70 -4.21 3.38
CA ILE A 226 5.35 -4.02 3.88
C ILE A 226 5.07 -2.52 3.92
N GLY A 227 4.12 -2.06 3.12
CA GLY A 227 3.80 -0.66 2.93
C GLY A 227 2.78 -0.12 3.93
N SER A 228 2.55 1.19 3.85
CA SER A 228 1.45 1.87 4.50
C SER A 228 1.09 3.11 3.68
N ALA A 229 -0.19 3.33 3.44
CA ALA A 229 -0.66 4.54 2.75
C ALA A 229 -0.63 5.77 3.65
N MET A 230 -0.92 5.59 4.94
CA MET A 230 -1.13 6.68 5.89
C MET A 230 0.03 6.83 6.89
N GLY A 231 0.84 5.79 7.09
CA GLY A 231 1.87 5.79 8.13
C GLY A 231 1.29 5.94 9.54
N GLY A 232 2.10 6.42 10.48
CA GLY A 232 1.74 6.59 11.88
C GLY A 232 0.94 7.86 12.13
N MET A 233 -0.22 7.97 11.51
CA MET A 233 -1.11 9.13 11.62
C MET A 233 -1.57 9.36 13.08
N HIS A 234 -1.83 8.30 13.84
CA HIS A 234 -2.21 8.39 15.26
C HIS A 234 -1.08 9.04 16.07
N THR A 235 0.14 8.52 15.95
CA THR A 235 1.32 9.06 16.64
C THR A 235 1.56 10.52 16.27
N PHE A 236 1.40 10.88 15.00
CA PHE A 236 1.60 12.24 14.53
C PHE A 236 0.52 13.19 15.07
N ALA A 237 -0.74 12.77 15.12
CA ALA A 237 -1.83 13.53 15.69
C ALA A 237 -1.60 13.85 17.19
N LEU A 238 -1.23 12.83 17.97
CA LEU A 238 -0.90 12.99 19.40
C LEU A 238 0.32 13.91 19.62
N ALA A 239 1.34 13.79 18.78
CA ALA A 239 2.52 14.64 18.87
C ALA A 239 2.20 16.11 18.55
N ASN A 240 1.35 16.36 17.54
CA ASN A 240 0.88 17.71 17.22
C ASN A 240 0.04 18.31 18.34
N GLU A 241 -0.85 17.55 18.93
CA GLU A 241 -1.64 17.96 20.11
C GLU A 241 -0.74 18.33 21.29
N ALA A 242 0.25 17.48 21.61
CA ALA A 242 1.23 17.74 22.66
C ALA A 242 2.05 19.02 22.40
N LEU A 243 2.45 19.24 21.13
CA LEU A 243 3.17 20.45 20.72
C LEU A 243 2.34 21.71 20.97
N ILE A 244 1.07 21.71 20.54
CA ILE A 244 0.17 22.86 20.66
C ILE A 244 -0.19 23.14 22.13
N LYS A 245 -0.57 22.11 22.89
CA LYS A 245 -1.04 22.25 24.28
C LYS A 245 0.08 22.45 25.30
N SER A 246 1.25 21.86 25.08
CA SER A 246 2.28 21.71 26.12
C SER A 246 3.70 22.05 25.65
N GLY A 247 3.89 22.39 24.38
CA GLY A 247 5.19 22.75 23.78
C GLY A 247 6.09 21.55 23.49
N HIS A 248 7.15 21.82 22.71
CA HIS A 248 8.03 20.76 22.14
C HIS A 248 8.70 19.84 23.19
N LYS A 249 8.94 20.33 24.43
CA LYS A 249 9.56 19.52 25.50
C LYS A 249 8.67 18.35 25.98
N LYS A 250 7.38 18.38 25.66
CA LYS A 250 6.41 17.33 26.00
C LYS A 250 6.09 16.37 24.86
N MET A 251 6.67 16.60 23.69
CA MET A 251 6.51 15.69 22.55
C MET A 251 7.18 14.34 22.81
N ASN A 252 6.59 13.28 22.28
CA ASN A 252 7.23 11.96 22.27
C ASN A 252 8.51 12.01 21.41
N PRO A 253 9.69 11.64 21.93
CA PRO A 253 10.94 11.67 21.15
C PRO A 253 10.94 10.69 19.96
N PHE A 254 10.05 9.70 19.96
CA PHE A 254 9.86 8.73 18.88
C PHE A 254 8.72 9.11 17.92
N CYS A 255 8.15 10.33 18.03
CA CYS A 255 7.03 10.71 17.17
C CYS A 255 7.38 10.63 15.67
N ILE A 256 8.56 11.08 15.26
CA ILE A 256 8.98 10.97 13.86
C ILE A 256 9.23 9.52 13.45
N PRO A 257 10.05 8.72 14.18
CA PRO A 257 10.22 7.31 13.84
C PRO A 257 8.91 6.53 13.71
N PHE A 258 7.94 6.74 14.59
CA PHE A 258 6.68 5.99 14.51
C PHE A 258 5.66 6.58 13.52
N ALA A 259 5.86 7.82 13.07
CA ALA A 259 4.99 8.45 12.08
C ALA A 259 5.33 8.11 10.63
N ILE A 260 6.62 7.89 10.30
CA ILE A 260 7.04 7.66 8.92
C ILE A 260 6.71 6.24 8.46
N SER A 261 6.21 6.10 7.24
CA SER A 261 5.63 4.84 6.72
C SER A 261 6.62 3.67 6.61
N ASN A 262 7.93 3.94 6.45
CA ASN A 262 8.94 2.90 6.35
C ASN A 262 9.25 2.19 7.67
N MET A 263 8.89 2.77 8.82
CA MET A 263 9.24 2.22 10.14
C MET A 263 8.50 0.93 10.47
N GLY A 264 7.31 0.72 9.93
CA GLY A 264 6.62 -0.56 10.07
C GLY A 264 7.46 -1.71 9.52
N SER A 265 7.87 -1.62 8.25
CA SER A 265 8.73 -2.60 7.60
C SER A 265 10.09 -2.74 8.31
N ALA A 266 10.71 -1.61 8.68
CA ALA A 266 12.00 -1.59 9.36
C ALA A 266 11.96 -2.25 10.74
N LEU A 267 10.96 -1.92 11.58
CA LEU A 267 10.82 -2.51 12.91
C LEU A 267 10.47 -4.00 12.84
N THR A 268 9.65 -4.42 11.88
CA THR A 268 9.39 -5.83 11.61
C THR A 268 10.68 -6.56 11.26
N ALA A 269 11.47 -6.04 10.32
CA ALA A 269 12.72 -6.65 9.92
C ALA A 269 13.76 -6.71 11.07
N MET A 270 13.83 -5.67 11.92
CA MET A 270 14.69 -5.67 13.11
C MET A 270 14.27 -6.73 14.12
N ASP A 271 12.96 -6.94 14.31
CA ASP A 271 12.44 -7.90 15.27
C ASP A 271 12.72 -9.36 14.88
N ILE A 272 12.62 -9.66 13.57
CA ILE A 272 12.87 -11.02 13.03
C ILE A 272 14.31 -11.23 12.52
N GLY A 273 15.07 -10.15 12.38
CA GLY A 273 16.47 -10.19 11.95
C GLY A 273 16.67 -10.33 10.44
N PHE A 274 15.71 -9.97 9.60
CA PHE A 274 15.84 -10.01 8.13
C PHE A 274 16.73 -8.86 7.63
N MET A 275 17.69 -9.17 6.76
CA MET A 275 18.72 -8.25 6.29
C MET A 275 18.70 -8.02 4.77
N GLY A 276 17.79 -8.68 4.05
CA GLY A 276 17.57 -8.48 2.62
C GLY A 276 16.88 -7.15 2.30
N PRO A 277 16.32 -6.96 1.10
CA PRO A 277 15.66 -5.73 0.71
C PRO A 277 14.62 -5.28 1.74
N ASN A 278 14.71 -4.02 2.21
CA ASN A 278 13.80 -3.46 3.21
C ASN A 278 13.49 -2.00 2.89
N TYR A 279 12.23 -1.74 2.58
CA TYR A 279 11.70 -0.41 2.36
C TYR A 279 10.18 -0.43 2.42
N SER A 280 9.52 0.72 2.27
CA SER A 280 8.06 0.85 2.24
C SER A 280 7.61 1.49 0.93
N ILE A 281 6.46 1.08 0.45
CA ILE A 281 5.74 1.75 -0.64
C ILE A 281 4.50 2.42 -0.05
N ALA A 282 4.15 3.59 -0.59
CA ALA A 282 2.89 4.26 -0.37
C ALA A 282 2.28 4.61 -1.73
N SER A 283 1.24 3.89 -2.12
CA SER A 283 0.46 4.09 -3.35
C SER A 283 -1.04 4.06 -3.05
N ALA A 284 -1.43 4.76 -1.98
CA ALA A 284 -2.78 4.79 -1.46
C ALA A 284 -3.38 3.37 -1.33
N CYS A 285 -4.61 3.16 -1.83
CA CYS A 285 -5.30 1.89 -1.67
C CYS A 285 -4.65 0.70 -2.42
N ALA A 286 -3.75 0.96 -3.37
CA ALA A 286 -3.04 -0.06 -4.12
C ALA A 286 -1.72 -0.52 -3.45
N THR A 287 -1.36 0.02 -2.29
CA THR A 287 -0.07 -0.18 -1.61
C THR A 287 0.30 -1.66 -1.45
N GLY A 288 -0.62 -2.50 -0.97
CA GLY A 288 -0.35 -3.93 -0.76
C GLY A 288 0.01 -4.67 -2.05
N ASN A 289 -0.72 -4.44 -3.13
CA ASN A 289 -0.43 -5.04 -4.44
C ASN A 289 0.90 -4.56 -5.02
N PHE A 290 1.23 -3.26 -4.85
CA PHE A 290 2.55 -2.73 -5.22
C PHE A 290 3.67 -3.41 -4.44
N CYS A 291 3.50 -3.64 -3.14
CA CYS A 291 4.46 -4.37 -2.31
C CYS A 291 4.61 -5.83 -2.76
N ILE A 292 3.53 -6.52 -3.08
CA ILE A 292 3.55 -7.91 -3.58
C ILE A 292 4.32 -7.99 -4.90
N LEU A 293 4.01 -7.13 -5.87
CA LEU A 293 4.67 -7.13 -7.18
C LEU A 293 6.16 -6.77 -7.09
N ASN A 294 6.53 -5.78 -6.26
CA ASN A 294 7.93 -5.42 -6.08
C ASN A 294 8.71 -6.51 -5.32
N SER A 295 8.12 -7.14 -4.32
CA SER A 295 8.72 -8.29 -3.62
C SER A 295 8.96 -9.46 -4.58
N MET A 296 7.99 -9.76 -5.45
CA MET A 296 8.16 -10.76 -6.50
C MET A 296 9.34 -10.40 -7.43
N MET A 297 9.53 -9.13 -7.80
CA MET A 297 10.66 -8.70 -8.63
C MET A 297 12.00 -8.91 -7.93
N HIS A 298 12.15 -8.62 -6.64
CA HIS A 298 13.37 -8.93 -5.88
C HIS A 298 13.71 -10.41 -5.91
N ILE A 299 12.72 -11.29 -5.75
CA ILE A 299 12.92 -12.73 -5.83
C ILE A 299 13.32 -13.15 -7.25
N ARG A 300 12.63 -12.65 -8.27
CA ARG A 300 12.92 -12.96 -9.68
C ARG A 300 14.31 -12.50 -10.13
N ASN A 301 14.77 -11.38 -9.58
CA ASN A 301 16.12 -10.86 -9.83
C ASN A 301 17.22 -11.58 -9.03
N GLY A 302 16.85 -12.48 -8.09
CA GLY A 302 17.82 -13.18 -7.25
C GLY A 302 18.40 -12.34 -6.10
N GLU A 303 17.78 -11.20 -5.80
CA GLU A 303 18.16 -10.31 -4.70
C GLU A 303 17.67 -10.82 -3.34
N ALA A 304 16.63 -11.64 -3.35
CA ALA A 304 16.07 -12.33 -2.19
C ALA A 304 15.58 -13.73 -2.59
N ASP A 305 15.56 -14.65 -1.63
CA ASP A 305 14.89 -15.95 -1.74
C ASP A 305 13.51 -15.93 -1.08
N LEU A 306 13.34 -15.06 -0.06
CA LEU A 306 12.10 -14.86 0.67
C LEU A 306 11.83 -13.37 0.89
N MET A 307 10.58 -12.95 0.72
CA MET A 307 10.10 -11.60 1.01
C MET A 307 8.80 -11.64 1.81
N LEU A 308 8.74 -10.89 2.91
CA LEU A 308 7.47 -10.48 3.50
C LEU A 308 6.89 -9.34 2.69
N ALA A 309 5.70 -9.53 2.15
CA ALA A 309 5.05 -8.59 1.24
C ALA A 309 3.63 -8.27 1.69
N GLY A 310 3.28 -7.01 1.79
CA GLY A 310 1.93 -6.62 2.21
C GLY A 310 1.79 -5.15 2.55
N ALA A 311 0.80 -4.84 3.38
CA ALA A 311 0.58 -3.48 3.87
C ALA A 311 -0.23 -3.46 5.17
N SER A 312 -0.14 -2.33 5.90
CA SER A 312 -0.86 -2.07 7.13
C SER A 312 -1.25 -0.60 7.24
N ASP A 313 -2.48 -0.33 7.66
CA ASP A 313 -2.95 1.03 8.00
C ASP A 313 -3.87 0.99 9.23
N ALA A 314 -3.83 2.08 10.02
CA ALA A 314 -4.64 2.30 11.21
C ALA A 314 -5.08 3.77 11.25
N ALA A 315 -6.05 4.12 10.43
CA ALA A 315 -6.50 5.50 10.25
C ALA A 315 -7.94 5.75 10.73
N VAL A 316 -8.54 4.79 11.46
CA VAL A 316 -9.87 4.95 12.09
C VAL A 316 -9.72 5.78 13.38
N ILE A 317 -9.35 7.04 13.19
CA ILE A 317 -9.12 8.06 14.23
C ILE A 317 -9.72 9.40 13.76
N PRO A 318 -9.98 10.38 14.65
CA PRO A 318 -10.68 11.61 14.30
C PRO A 318 -10.08 12.35 13.08
N ILE A 319 -8.75 12.49 13.02
CA ILE A 319 -8.11 13.18 11.88
C ILE A 319 -8.28 12.42 10.55
N GLY A 320 -8.21 11.08 10.59
CA GLY A 320 -8.43 10.23 9.42
C GLY A 320 -9.89 10.31 8.95
N MET A 321 -10.83 10.09 9.87
CA MET A 321 -12.28 10.17 9.59
C MET A 321 -12.67 11.55 9.08
N ALA A 322 -12.25 12.63 9.75
CA ALA A 322 -12.56 14.00 9.35
C ALA A 322 -11.94 14.36 7.99
N GLY A 323 -10.74 13.89 7.70
CA GLY A 323 -10.07 14.15 6.42
C GLY A 323 -10.83 13.56 5.24
N PHE A 324 -11.23 12.29 5.32
CA PHE A 324 -12.02 11.64 4.27
C PHE A 324 -13.48 12.13 4.22
N ALA A 325 -14.06 12.50 5.37
CA ALA A 325 -15.38 13.14 5.40
C ALA A 325 -15.35 14.51 4.72
N ALA A 326 -14.32 15.32 4.95
CA ALA A 326 -14.13 16.61 4.27
C ALA A 326 -13.96 16.46 2.75
N ALA A 327 -13.34 15.35 2.30
CA ALA A 327 -13.25 14.98 0.89
C ALA A 327 -14.58 14.45 0.31
N LYS A 328 -15.62 14.30 1.13
CA LYS A 328 -16.92 13.71 0.76
C LYS A 328 -16.80 12.28 0.20
N ALA A 329 -15.84 11.52 0.71
CA ALA A 329 -15.52 10.18 0.21
C ALA A 329 -16.21 9.08 1.03
N LEU A 330 -16.67 9.38 2.26
CA LEU A 330 -17.26 8.41 3.19
C LEU A 330 -18.77 8.35 3.08
N SER A 331 -19.32 7.13 3.26
CA SER A 331 -20.74 6.93 3.47
C SER A 331 -21.21 7.63 4.77
N GLN A 332 -22.40 8.18 4.76
CA GLN A 332 -23.03 8.82 5.92
C GLN A 332 -24.22 8.02 6.49
N ARG A 333 -24.32 6.75 6.17
CA ARG A 333 -25.42 5.86 6.61
C ARG A 333 -25.28 5.45 8.07
N ASN A 334 -25.28 6.45 8.98
CA ASN A 334 -25.14 6.25 10.43
C ASN A 334 -26.32 5.51 11.07
N ASP A 335 -27.47 5.51 10.45
CA ASP A 335 -28.68 4.79 10.87
C ASP A 335 -28.57 3.27 10.68
N ASN A 336 -27.74 2.82 9.74
CA ASN A 336 -27.50 1.41 9.49
C ASN A 336 -26.05 1.17 9.01
N PRO A 337 -25.06 1.22 9.91
CA PRO A 337 -23.63 1.09 9.58
C PRO A 337 -23.30 -0.19 8.82
N GLN A 338 -23.91 -1.33 9.16
CA GLN A 338 -23.63 -2.62 8.54
C GLN A 338 -24.06 -2.68 7.07
N ALA A 339 -25.05 -1.86 6.67
CA ALA A 339 -25.51 -1.75 5.29
C ALA A 339 -24.84 -0.62 4.50
N ALA A 340 -23.83 0.07 5.07
CA ALA A 340 -23.20 1.24 4.47
C ALA A 340 -22.25 0.89 3.32
N SER A 341 -21.42 -0.17 3.50
CA SER A 341 -20.56 -0.66 2.42
C SER A 341 -21.37 -1.59 1.51
N ARG A 342 -21.72 -1.07 0.33
CA ARG A 342 -22.67 -1.72 -0.61
C ARG A 342 -22.21 -1.62 -2.07
N PRO A 343 -21.10 -2.30 -2.42
CA PRO A 343 -20.56 -2.25 -3.77
C PRO A 343 -21.62 -2.55 -4.82
N TRP A 344 -21.62 -1.72 -5.89
CA TRP A 344 -22.53 -1.80 -7.06
C TRP A 344 -24.01 -1.58 -6.78
N ASP A 345 -24.43 -1.29 -5.54
CA ASP A 345 -25.81 -0.92 -5.24
C ASP A 345 -26.10 0.52 -5.68
N ALA A 346 -27.30 0.75 -6.20
CA ALA A 346 -27.72 2.06 -6.69
C ALA A 346 -27.76 3.15 -5.59
N ASN A 347 -27.92 2.73 -4.31
CA ASN A 347 -28.02 3.63 -3.17
C ASN A 347 -26.68 3.75 -2.40
N ARG A 348 -25.54 3.37 -2.99
CA ARG A 348 -24.23 3.58 -2.36
C ARG A 348 -23.87 5.07 -2.37
N ASP A 349 -23.27 5.53 -1.28
CA ASP A 349 -23.02 6.96 -1.02
C ASP A 349 -21.58 7.30 -0.64
N GLY A 350 -20.67 6.33 -0.70
CA GLY A 350 -19.27 6.48 -0.32
C GLY A 350 -18.70 5.22 0.30
N PHE A 351 -17.39 5.19 0.52
CA PHE A 351 -16.77 4.03 1.16
C PHE A 351 -16.91 4.06 2.69
N VAL A 352 -16.80 2.90 3.30
CA VAL A 352 -16.67 2.72 4.74
C VAL A 352 -15.21 2.52 5.08
N MET A 353 -14.63 3.33 5.95
CA MET A 353 -13.24 3.16 6.38
C MET A 353 -13.08 1.89 7.21
N GLY A 354 -11.97 1.18 7.02
CA GLY A 354 -11.52 0.08 7.87
C GLY A 354 -10.03 0.22 8.19
N GLU A 355 -9.53 -0.66 9.02
CA GLU A 355 -8.11 -0.71 9.42
C GLU A 355 -7.62 -2.14 9.56
N GLY A 356 -6.30 -2.33 9.52
CA GLY A 356 -5.68 -3.64 9.69
C GLY A 356 -4.38 -3.82 8.94
N ALA A 357 -3.99 -5.08 8.77
CA ALA A 357 -2.79 -5.50 8.04
C ALA A 357 -3.02 -6.81 7.29
N GLY A 358 -2.35 -6.96 6.14
CA GLY A 358 -2.21 -8.22 5.43
C GLY A 358 -0.77 -8.44 5.01
N VAL A 359 -0.23 -9.64 5.23
CA VAL A 359 1.15 -9.99 4.89
C VAL A 359 1.21 -11.39 4.29
N LEU A 360 1.91 -11.53 3.17
CA LEU A 360 2.23 -12.79 2.51
C LEU A 360 3.72 -13.09 2.68
N VAL A 361 4.06 -14.37 2.83
CA VAL A 361 5.42 -14.88 2.63
C VAL A 361 5.55 -15.29 1.18
N LEU A 362 6.31 -14.54 0.41
CA LEU A 362 6.68 -14.87 -0.97
C LEU A 362 8.04 -15.54 -0.95
N GLU A 363 8.18 -16.66 -1.68
CA GLU A 363 9.47 -17.36 -1.83
C GLU A 363 9.72 -17.75 -3.28
N SER A 364 11.00 -17.85 -3.63
CA SER A 364 11.35 -18.61 -4.82
C SER A 364 10.90 -20.04 -4.67
N LEU A 365 10.34 -20.64 -5.74
CA LEU A 365 9.93 -22.04 -5.69
C LEU A 365 11.08 -22.96 -5.28
N GLU A 366 12.32 -22.65 -5.69
CA GLU A 366 13.53 -23.37 -5.29
C GLU A 366 13.72 -23.38 -3.76
N SER A 367 13.61 -22.20 -3.13
CA SER A 367 13.73 -22.06 -1.66
C SER A 367 12.61 -22.80 -0.94
N ALA A 368 11.37 -22.63 -1.40
CA ALA A 368 10.20 -23.27 -0.80
C ALA A 368 10.32 -24.80 -0.80
N LEU A 369 10.71 -25.38 -1.94
CA LEU A 369 10.92 -26.83 -2.05
C LEU A 369 12.11 -27.31 -1.22
N ALA A 370 13.21 -26.54 -1.17
CA ALA A 370 14.41 -26.90 -0.42
C ALA A 370 14.17 -27.04 1.09
N ARG A 371 13.20 -26.28 1.64
CA ARG A 371 12.84 -26.33 3.06
C ARG A 371 11.52 -27.06 3.36
N ASP A 372 10.93 -27.75 2.37
CA ASP A 372 9.63 -28.42 2.50
C ASP A 372 8.51 -27.48 3.02
N ALA A 373 8.42 -26.31 2.39
CA ALA A 373 7.43 -25.30 2.74
C ALA A 373 6.01 -25.72 2.32
N PRO A 374 4.97 -25.32 3.06
CA PRO A 374 3.61 -25.37 2.53
C PRO A 374 3.50 -24.38 1.36
N ILE A 375 3.11 -24.85 0.18
CA ILE A 375 2.89 -23.97 -0.97
C ILE A 375 1.38 -23.78 -1.14
N LEU A 376 0.90 -22.58 -0.84
CA LEU A 376 -0.53 -22.24 -0.84
C LEU A 376 -1.02 -21.83 -2.23
N ALA A 377 -0.21 -21.06 -2.95
CA ALA A 377 -0.52 -20.56 -4.29
C ALA A 377 0.75 -20.07 -4.98
N GLU A 378 0.63 -19.70 -6.25
CA GLU A 378 1.68 -19.06 -7.03
C GLU A 378 1.29 -17.62 -7.40
N VAL A 379 2.23 -16.68 -7.29
CA VAL A 379 2.10 -15.32 -7.83
C VAL A 379 2.51 -15.39 -9.31
N MET A 380 1.53 -15.37 -10.20
CA MET A 380 1.79 -15.38 -11.64
C MET A 380 2.50 -14.10 -12.08
N GLY A 381 2.08 -12.98 -11.54
CA GLY A 381 2.57 -11.64 -11.83
C GLY A 381 1.45 -10.62 -11.77
N GLY A 382 1.69 -9.48 -12.40
CA GLY A 382 0.74 -8.39 -12.42
C GLY A 382 1.37 -7.14 -12.99
N PHE A 383 0.63 -6.04 -12.97
CA PHE A 383 1.12 -4.77 -13.46
C PHE A 383 0.58 -3.59 -12.67
N MET A 384 1.34 -2.50 -12.68
CA MET A 384 1.02 -1.23 -12.03
C MET A 384 0.93 -0.13 -13.09
N THR A 385 -0.10 0.71 -13.02
CA THR A 385 -0.33 1.82 -13.97
C THR A 385 -0.76 3.08 -13.25
N CYS A 386 -0.95 4.15 -14.00
CA CYS A 386 -1.50 5.42 -13.52
C CYS A 386 -2.60 5.89 -14.46
N ASP A 387 -3.72 6.41 -13.88
CA ASP A 387 -4.80 7.04 -14.64
C ASP A 387 -4.36 8.34 -15.32
N ALA A 388 -3.43 9.08 -14.71
CA ALA A 388 -2.99 10.41 -15.13
C ALA A 388 -4.20 11.34 -15.42
N HIS A 389 -5.25 11.27 -14.60
CA HIS A 389 -6.53 11.93 -14.80
C HIS A 389 -6.83 12.96 -13.70
N HIS A 390 -7.09 12.50 -12.47
CA HIS A 390 -7.47 13.34 -11.33
C HIS A 390 -6.88 12.77 -10.03
N MET A 391 -6.73 13.62 -8.98
CA MET A 391 -6.09 13.18 -7.74
C MET A 391 -6.94 12.19 -6.93
N THR A 392 -8.27 12.24 -7.03
CA THR A 392 -9.19 11.42 -6.24
C THR A 392 -10.21 10.67 -7.07
N GLU A 393 -10.51 11.10 -8.29
CA GLU A 393 -11.51 10.50 -9.16
C GLU A 393 -10.86 9.55 -10.16
N PRO A 394 -11.36 8.32 -10.32
CA PRO A 394 -10.89 7.41 -11.36
C PRO A 394 -11.26 7.95 -12.75
N HIS A 395 -10.50 7.53 -13.76
CA HIS A 395 -10.87 7.85 -15.13
C HIS A 395 -12.26 7.26 -15.45
N PRO A 396 -13.25 8.03 -15.90
CA PRO A 396 -14.65 7.57 -16.03
C PRO A 396 -14.83 6.37 -16.97
N GLU A 397 -13.96 6.21 -17.96
CA GLU A 397 -13.92 5.04 -18.86
C GLU A 397 -13.06 3.89 -18.32
N GLY A 398 -12.46 4.01 -17.13
CA GLY A 398 -11.59 3.01 -16.54
C GLY A 398 -10.33 2.72 -17.37
N LYS A 399 -9.74 3.72 -18.03
CA LYS A 399 -8.59 3.51 -18.93
C LYS A 399 -7.38 2.94 -18.21
N GLY A 400 -7.03 3.47 -17.04
CA GLY A 400 -5.88 2.99 -16.27
C GLY A 400 -6.12 1.59 -15.71
N VAL A 401 -7.34 1.30 -15.24
CA VAL A 401 -7.79 -0.02 -14.81
C VAL A 401 -7.66 -1.03 -15.95
N ASN A 402 -8.24 -0.69 -17.13
CA ASN A 402 -8.14 -1.54 -18.31
C ASN A 402 -6.69 -1.81 -18.69
N PHE A 403 -5.85 -0.78 -18.67
CA PHE A 403 -4.43 -0.91 -19.01
C PHE A 403 -3.67 -1.76 -17.99
N ALA A 404 -3.95 -1.63 -16.68
CA ALA A 404 -3.35 -2.48 -15.65
C ALA A 404 -3.67 -3.96 -15.87
N ILE A 405 -4.94 -4.28 -16.17
CA ILE A 405 -5.39 -5.65 -16.44
C ILE A 405 -4.79 -6.18 -17.74
N ASP A 406 -4.80 -5.41 -18.83
CA ASP A 406 -4.22 -5.84 -20.11
C ASP A 406 -2.74 -6.20 -19.95
N LYS A 407 -2.00 -5.35 -19.26
CA LYS A 407 -0.58 -5.58 -19.01
C LYS A 407 -0.34 -6.75 -18.04
N ALA A 408 -1.20 -6.93 -17.04
CA ALA A 408 -1.11 -8.08 -16.14
C ALA A 408 -1.29 -9.39 -16.91
N LEU A 409 -2.29 -9.47 -17.79
CA LEU A 409 -2.51 -10.63 -18.66
C LEU A 409 -1.33 -10.84 -19.62
N GLU A 410 -0.82 -9.78 -20.26
CA GLU A 410 0.32 -9.83 -21.18
C GLU A 410 1.59 -10.38 -20.51
N VAL A 411 1.97 -9.80 -19.34
CA VAL A 411 3.23 -10.19 -18.67
C VAL A 411 3.17 -11.55 -17.97
N THR A 412 1.97 -12.08 -17.73
CA THR A 412 1.78 -13.40 -17.11
C THR A 412 1.51 -14.50 -18.13
N GLY A 413 1.15 -14.14 -19.36
CA GLY A 413 0.70 -15.08 -20.39
C GLY A 413 -0.67 -15.72 -20.10
N VAL A 414 -1.35 -15.29 -19.03
CA VAL A 414 -2.67 -15.78 -18.65
C VAL A 414 -3.71 -15.18 -19.57
N LYS A 415 -4.59 -16.00 -20.14
CA LYS A 415 -5.66 -15.50 -20.99
C LYS A 415 -6.83 -14.97 -20.15
N ALA A 416 -7.54 -13.96 -20.67
CA ALA A 416 -8.69 -13.41 -19.97
C ALA A 416 -9.75 -14.49 -19.68
N GLU A 417 -9.99 -15.39 -20.64
CA GLU A 417 -10.95 -16.49 -20.50
C GLU A 417 -10.64 -17.50 -19.39
N ASP A 418 -9.39 -17.55 -18.93
CA ASP A 418 -8.96 -18.44 -17.84
C ASP A 418 -9.14 -17.83 -16.45
N ILE A 419 -9.31 -16.49 -16.35
CA ILE A 419 -9.62 -15.82 -15.10
C ILE A 419 -11.07 -16.12 -14.72
N ASN A 420 -11.28 -16.85 -13.64
CA ASN A 420 -12.64 -17.21 -13.21
C ASN A 420 -13.00 -16.70 -11.80
N TYR A 421 -12.08 -16.00 -11.11
CA TYR A 421 -12.37 -15.28 -9.89
C TYR A 421 -11.72 -13.89 -9.90
N ILE A 422 -12.47 -12.87 -9.50
CA ILE A 422 -11.99 -11.49 -9.40
C ILE A 422 -12.40 -10.91 -8.06
N ASN A 423 -11.40 -10.54 -7.26
CA ASN A 423 -11.59 -9.70 -6.09
C ASN A 423 -11.45 -8.24 -6.54
N ALA A 424 -12.57 -7.57 -6.66
CA ALA A 424 -12.65 -6.21 -7.20
C ALA A 424 -12.28 -5.17 -6.15
N HIS A 425 -11.78 -4.03 -6.60
CA HIS A 425 -11.57 -2.89 -5.71
C HIS A 425 -12.87 -2.35 -5.13
N ALA A 426 -13.88 -2.17 -5.92
CA ALA A 426 -15.26 -1.79 -5.62
C ALA A 426 -15.50 -1.27 -4.18
N THR A 427 -15.25 0.02 -3.99
CA THR A 427 -15.24 0.67 -2.67
C THR A 427 -16.60 1.12 -2.17
N SER A 428 -17.68 0.83 -2.89
CA SER A 428 -19.03 1.39 -2.61
C SER A 428 -19.11 2.90 -2.92
N THR A 429 -18.35 3.37 -3.90
CA THR A 429 -18.42 4.75 -4.38
C THR A 429 -19.15 4.83 -5.72
N PRO A 430 -20.01 5.87 -5.93
CA PRO A 430 -20.80 5.98 -7.15
C PRO A 430 -19.98 5.90 -8.44
N ALA A 431 -18.88 6.63 -8.52
CA ALA A 431 -18.04 6.69 -9.73
C ALA A 431 -17.08 5.50 -9.85
N GLY A 432 -16.44 5.09 -8.75
CA GLY A 432 -15.37 4.09 -8.76
C GLY A 432 -15.86 2.71 -9.15
N ASP A 433 -16.93 2.25 -8.52
CA ASP A 433 -17.45 0.90 -8.70
C ASP A 433 -17.86 0.63 -10.15
N MET A 434 -18.56 1.59 -10.79
CA MET A 434 -19.02 1.42 -12.16
C MET A 434 -17.92 1.61 -13.21
N ALA A 435 -16.92 2.45 -12.93
CA ALA A 435 -15.76 2.59 -13.82
C ALA A 435 -14.98 1.27 -13.89
N GLU A 436 -14.79 0.59 -12.76
CA GLU A 436 -14.17 -0.74 -12.69
C GLU A 436 -15.05 -1.82 -13.33
N LEU A 437 -16.31 -1.94 -12.89
CA LEU A 437 -17.18 -3.04 -13.30
C LEU A 437 -17.40 -3.09 -14.82
N ARG A 438 -17.58 -1.93 -15.47
CA ARG A 438 -17.70 -1.86 -16.94
C ARG A 438 -16.47 -2.44 -17.65
N VAL A 439 -15.27 -2.24 -17.12
CA VAL A 439 -14.05 -2.84 -17.65
C VAL A 439 -14.08 -4.35 -17.43
N LEU A 440 -14.38 -4.81 -16.21
CA LEU A 440 -14.42 -6.23 -15.87
C LEU A 440 -15.45 -6.99 -16.70
N GLN A 441 -16.69 -6.52 -16.76
CA GLN A 441 -17.75 -7.15 -17.55
C GLN A 441 -17.37 -7.26 -19.03
N ARG A 442 -16.87 -6.17 -19.65
CA ARG A 442 -16.44 -6.18 -21.04
C ARG A 442 -15.30 -7.17 -21.30
N LYS A 443 -14.32 -7.25 -20.39
CA LYS A 443 -13.09 -8.04 -20.57
C LYS A 443 -13.31 -9.51 -20.30
N PHE A 444 -14.08 -9.85 -19.28
CA PHE A 444 -14.26 -11.21 -18.79
C PHE A 444 -15.61 -11.85 -19.15
N LYS A 445 -16.40 -11.23 -20.03
CA LYS A 445 -17.71 -11.78 -20.48
C LYS A 445 -17.64 -13.18 -21.08
N ASN A 446 -16.48 -13.58 -21.59
CA ASN A 446 -16.27 -14.91 -22.19
C ASN A 446 -15.57 -15.88 -21.20
N SER A 447 -15.26 -15.45 -19.98
CA SER A 447 -14.69 -16.31 -18.96
C SER A 447 -15.76 -17.19 -18.36
N GLU A 448 -15.66 -18.49 -18.57
CA GLU A 448 -16.65 -19.45 -18.10
C GLU A 448 -16.74 -19.44 -16.56
N GLY A 449 -17.94 -19.19 -16.06
CA GLY A 449 -18.22 -19.21 -14.63
C GLY A 449 -17.47 -18.14 -13.83
N VAL A 450 -17.06 -17.02 -14.45
CA VAL A 450 -16.38 -15.96 -13.71
C VAL A 450 -17.26 -15.41 -12.60
N LYS A 451 -16.64 -15.24 -11.41
CA LYS A 451 -17.27 -14.67 -10.22
C LYS A 451 -16.49 -13.46 -9.71
N ILE A 452 -17.20 -12.40 -9.39
CA ILE A 452 -16.66 -11.12 -8.93
C ILE A 452 -17.29 -10.80 -7.58
N ASN A 453 -16.48 -10.42 -6.59
CA ASN A 453 -16.95 -9.87 -5.33
C ASN A 453 -16.03 -8.75 -4.82
N SER A 454 -16.47 -8.05 -3.78
CA SER A 454 -15.65 -7.08 -3.04
C SER A 454 -15.66 -7.43 -1.55
N THR A 455 -14.49 -7.71 -1.01
CA THR A 455 -14.30 -7.95 0.43
C THR A 455 -14.69 -6.74 1.26
N LYS A 456 -14.63 -5.55 0.67
CA LYS A 456 -14.98 -4.29 1.33
C LYS A 456 -16.45 -4.21 1.74
N SER A 457 -17.35 -5.00 1.15
CA SER A 457 -18.74 -5.09 1.60
C SER A 457 -18.83 -5.58 3.05
N LEU A 458 -17.86 -6.38 3.51
CA LEU A 458 -17.82 -7.04 4.82
C LEU A 458 -16.95 -6.31 5.85
N ILE A 459 -15.75 -5.84 5.45
CA ILE A 459 -14.76 -5.28 6.39
C ILE A 459 -14.48 -3.80 6.19
N GLY A 460 -15.15 -3.16 5.23
CA GLY A 460 -14.83 -1.78 4.84
C GLY A 460 -13.53 -1.69 4.03
N HIS A 461 -13.08 -0.49 3.81
CA HIS A 461 -11.89 -0.17 3.03
C HIS A 461 -10.68 0.09 3.95
N LEU A 462 -9.75 -0.84 4.01
CA LEU A 462 -8.57 -0.79 4.89
C LEU A 462 -7.43 0.08 4.32
N LEU A 463 -7.73 1.00 3.41
CA LEU A 463 -6.77 1.91 2.77
C LEU A 463 -5.62 1.13 2.11
N GLY A 464 -4.36 1.42 2.47
CA GLY A 464 -3.21 0.70 1.90
C GLY A 464 -3.16 -0.78 2.26
N ALA A 465 -3.72 -1.17 3.41
CA ALA A 465 -3.83 -2.57 3.81
C ALA A 465 -4.89 -3.35 3.01
N ALA A 466 -5.85 -2.67 2.35
CA ALA A 466 -6.97 -3.31 1.66
C ALA A 466 -6.50 -4.36 0.66
N SER A 467 -5.64 -3.97 -0.30
CA SER A 467 -5.17 -4.89 -1.34
C SER A 467 -4.34 -6.05 -0.78
N ALA A 468 -3.66 -5.88 0.36
CA ALA A 468 -2.90 -6.95 1.00
C ALA A 468 -3.83 -7.99 1.66
N VAL A 469 -4.88 -7.54 2.37
CA VAL A 469 -5.90 -8.44 2.94
C VAL A 469 -6.71 -9.11 1.83
N GLU A 470 -7.03 -8.40 0.76
CA GLU A 470 -7.70 -8.94 -0.42
C GLU A 470 -6.85 -10.00 -1.14
N ALA A 471 -5.52 -9.85 -1.17
CA ALA A 471 -4.63 -10.90 -1.64
C ALA A 471 -4.72 -12.16 -0.74
N VAL A 472 -4.73 -12.01 0.60
CA VAL A 472 -4.97 -13.13 1.53
C VAL A 472 -6.31 -13.80 1.22
N VAL A 473 -7.37 -13.04 0.97
CA VAL A 473 -8.69 -13.55 0.59
C VAL A 473 -8.64 -14.33 -0.74
N CYS A 474 -7.91 -13.82 -1.75
CA CYS A 474 -7.71 -14.55 -3.01
C CYS A 474 -7.02 -15.91 -2.80
N ILE A 475 -5.99 -15.95 -1.93
CA ILE A 475 -5.30 -17.21 -1.61
C ILE A 475 -6.23 -18.16 -0.84
N LYS A 476 -7.04 -17.65 0.08
CA LYS A 476 -8.06 -18.45 0.78
C LYS A 476 -9.10 -19.00 -0.19
N ALA A 477 -9.58 -18.22 -1.15
CA ALA A 477 -10.49 -18.69 -2.20
C ALA A 477 -9.87 -19.82 -3.03
N ILE A 478 -8.58 -19.72 -3.38
CA ILE A 478 -7.83 -20.78 -4.08
C ILE A 478 -7.75 -22.04 -3.24
N THR A 479 -7.43 -21.93 -1.96
CA THR A 479 -7.13 -23.09 -1.11
C THR A 479 -8.38 -23.76 -0.53
N SER A 480 -9.45 -23.01 -0.26
CA SER A 480 -10.71 -23.55 0.27
C SER A 480 -11.68 -24.00 -0.82
N GLY A 481 -11.61 -23.42 -2.02
CA GLY A 481 -12.60 -23.65 -3.06
C GLY A 481 -13.97 -23.01 -2.77
N GLU A 482 -13.99 -21.95 -1.95
CA GLU A 482 -15.21 -21.21 -1.59
C GLU A 482 -14.98 -19.70 -1.72
N LEU A 483 -16.01 -18.98 -2.16
CA LEU A 483 -16.02 -17.52 -2.27
C LEU A 483 -16.96 -16.92 -1.22
N HIS A 484 -16.53 -15.86 -0.54
CA HIS A 484 -17.38 -15.12 0.36
C HIS A 484 -18.44 -14.31 -0.38
N PRO A 485 -19.61 -14.06 0.22
CA PRO A 485 -20.68 -13.28 -0.39
C PRO A 485 -20.27 -11.83 -0.64
N ASN A 486 -20.97 -11.17 -1.56
CA ASN A 486 -21.01 -9.73 -1.68
C ASN A 486 -22.30 -9.23 -1.03
N ILE A 487 -22.22 -8.75 0.21
CA ILE A 487 -23.40 -8.33 0.97
C ILE A 487 -23.87 -6.91 0.59
N ASN A 488 -25.09 -6.57 0.96
CA ASN A 488 -25.70 -5.24 0.82
C ASN A 488 -26.00 -4.80 -0.64
N LEU A 489 -25.90 -5.68 -1.63
CA LEU A 489 -26.36 -5.41 -2.97
C LEU A 489 -27.86 -5.74 -3.06
N GLU A 490 -28.71 -4.77 -2.77
CA GLU A 490 -30.18 -4.91 -2.77
C GLU A 490 -30.80 -4.44 -4.08
N THR A 491 -30.32 -3.30 -4.56
CA THR A 491 -30.78 -2.69 -5.82
C THR A 491 -29.56 -2.49 -6.72
N PRO A 492 -29.28 -3.42 -7.65
CA PRO A 492 -28.16 -3.26 -8.57
C PRO A 492 -28.26 -1.94 -9.36
N ASP A 493 -27.15 -1.22 -9.50
CA ASP A 493 -27.07 0.00 -10.30
C ASP A 493 -27.22 -0.33 -11.79
N GLU A 494 -27.56 0.68 -12.59
CA GLU A 494 -27.76 0.52 -14.03
C GLU A 494 -26.50 -0.04 -14.72
N GLY A 495 -26.68 -1.13 -15.47
CA GLY A 495 -25.61 -1.81 -16.19
C GLY A 495 -24.82 -2.84 -15.38
N VAL A 496 -25.25 -3.16 -14.15
CA VAL A 496 -24.68 -4.25 -13.36
C VAL A 496 -25.22 -5.60 -13.84
N ASP A 497 -24.32 -6.45 -14.38
CA ASP A 497 -24.65 -7.86 -14.66
C ASP A 497 -24.41 -8.70 -13.40
N THR A 498 -25.49 -8.97 -12.68
CA THR A 498 -25.44 -9.73 -11.43
C THR A 498 -25.07 -11.20 -11.62
N SER A 499 -25.15 -11.75 -12.83
CA SER A 499 -24.77 -13.15 -13.12
C SER A 499 -23.27 -13.38 -12.91
N MET A 500 -22.44 -12.33 -13.12
CA MET A 500 -21.00 -12.36 -12.88
C MET A 500 -20.64 -12.14 -11.40
N LEU A 501 -21.56 -11.69 -10.57
CA LEU A 501 -21.27 -11.40 -9.16
C LEU A 501 -21.48 -12.62 -8.27
N VAL A 502 -20.68 -12.71 -7.20
CA VAL A 502 -21.03 -13.59 -6.08
C VAL A 502 -22.24 -13.00 -5.39
N GLY A 503 -23.24 -13.81 -5.15
CA GLY A 503 -24.47 -13.38 -4.50
C GLY A 503 -24.30 -13.06 -3.01
N ASN A 504 -25.43 -13.01 -2.29
CA ASN A 504 -25.45 -12.71 -0.85
C ASN A 504 -25.17 -13.93 0.06
N LYS A 505 -24.70 -15.03 -0.52
CA LYS A 505 -24.29 -16.26 0.19
C LYS A 505 -22.95 -16.72 -0.36
N ARG A 506 -22.20 -17.50 0.46
CA ARG A 506 -20.98 -18.16 -0.01
C ARG A 506 -21.27 -19.11 -1.18
N GLU A 507 -20.33 -19.20 -2.10
CA GLU A 507 -20.41 -20.06 -3.27
C GLU A 507 -19.20 -21.00 -3.33
N LYS A 508 -19.44 -22.30 -3.63
CA LYS A 508 -18.35 -23.23 -3.98
C LYS A 508 -17.82 -22.87 -5.35
N HIS A 509 -16.50 -22.71 -5.46
CA HIS A 509 -15.87 -22.28 -6.71
C HIS A 509 -14.43 -22.77 -6.83
N THR A 510 -14.14 -23.58 -7.82
CA THR A 510 -12.75 -24.00 -8.09
C THR A 510 -12.04 -22.90 -8.85
N VAL A 511 -11.15 -22.17 -8.17
CA VAL A 511 -10.40 -21.07 -8.77
C VAL A 511 -9.32 -21.62 -9.71
N LYS A 512 -9.37 -21.22 -10.98
CA LYS A 512 -8.31 -21.46 -11.98
C LYS A 512 -7.22 -20.38 -11.88
N TYR A 513 -7.64 -19.12 -11.97
CA TYR A 513 -6.83 -17.93 -11.72
C TYR A 513 -7.68 -16.89 -11.00
N ALA A 514 -7.11 -16.29 -9.97
CA ALA A 514 -7.68 -15.16 -9.25
C ALA A 514 -7.02 -13.86 -9.67
N LEU A 515 -7.82 -12.83 -9.99
CA LEU A 515 -7.37 -11.47 -10.25
C LEU A 515 -7.73 -10.60 -9.04
N SER A 516 -6.74 -9.93 -8.44
CA SER A 516 -6.94 -8.92 -7.40
C SER A 516 -6.65 -7.55 -7.97
N ASN A 517 -7.67 -6.69 -8.00
CA ASN A 517 -7.56 -5.31 -8.47
C ASN A 517 -7.49 -4.36 -7.28
N SER A 518 -6.71 -3.29 -7.40
CA SER A 518 -6.77 -2.19 -6.45
C SER A 518 -6.40 -0.87 -7.10
N PHE A 519 -7.19 0.16 -6.77
CA PHE A 519 -7.05 1.50 -7.34
C PHE A 519 -6.99 2.52 -6.21
N GLY A 520 -6.08 3.48 -6.30
CA GLY A 520 -5.82 4.43 -5.23
C GLY A 520 -5.88 5.88 -5.69
N PHE A 521 -6.10 6.76 -4.74
CA PHE A 521 -5.94 8.20 -4.95
C PHE A 521 -4.55 8.48 -5.57
N GLY A 522 -4.48 9.47 -6.46
CA GLY A 522 -3.32 9.71 -7.32
C GLY A 522 -3.40 8.96 -8.66
N GLY A 523 -4.48 8.17 -8.87
CA GLY A 523 -4.67 7.36 -10.07
C GLY A 523 -3.78 6.10 -10.10
N HIS A 524 -3.33 5.63 -8.95
CA HIS A 524 -2.52 4.40 -8.84
C HIS A 524 -3.38 3.17 -9.06
N ASN A 525 -3.08 2.38 -10.09
CA ASN A 525 -3.79 1.16 -10.41
C ASN A 525 -2.87 -0.05 -10.31
N SER A 526 -3.40 -1.17 -9.87
CA SER A 526 -2.72 -2.46 -9.83
C SER A 526 -3.65 -3.62 -10.16
N ALA A 527 -3.11 -4.62 -10.82
CA ALA A 527 -3.77 -5.89 -11.09
C ALA A 527 -2.76 -7.01 -10.83
N VAL A 528 -3.07 -7.93 -9.91
CA VAL A 528 -2.22 -9.06 -9.53
C VAL A 528 -2.95 -10.36 -9.81
N ILE A 529 -2.28 -11.33 -10.44
CA ILE A 529 -2.85 -12.63 -10.77
C ILE A 529 -2.21 -13.71 -9.91
N PHE A 530 -3.06 -14.50 -9.24
CA PHE A 530 -2.69 -15.65 -8.44
C PHE A 530 -3.25 -16.94 -9.07
N ALA A 531 -2.57 -18.07 -8.84
CA ALA A 531 -3.00 -19.38 -9.31
C ALA A 531 -2.77 -20.46 -8.27
N PRO A 532 -3.52 -21.57 -8.29
CA PRO A 532 -3.14 -22.79 -7.58
C PRO A 532 -1.73 -23.22 -7.99
N TYR A 533 -0.93 -23.65 -7.03
CA TYR A 533 0.38 -24.20 -7.34
C TYR A 533 0.27 -25.51 -8.12
N LYS A 534 0.99 -25.59 -9.23
CA LYS A 534 1.14 -26.83 -10.01
C LYS A 534 2.63 -27.16 -10.14
N PRO A 535 3.07 -28.38 -9.77
CA PRO A 535 4.49 -28.78 -9.86
C PRO A 535 5.06 -28.65 -11.27
N LYS A 536 4.26 -29.00 -12.30
CA LYS A 536 4.60 -28.74 -13.71
C LYS A 536 3.78 -27.56 -14.21
N ALA A 537 4.44 -26.65 -14.91
CA ALA A 537 3.77 -25.49 -15.50
C ALA A 537 3.01 -25.88 -16.79
#